data_7df416671685a1c7cab6bfda9bbfb479
#
_entry.id   7df416671685a1c7cab6bfda9bbfb479
#
_cell.length_a   1.000
_cell.length_b   1.000
_cell.length_c   1.000
_cell.angle_alpha   90.00
_cell.angle_beta   90.00
_cell.angle_gamma   90.00
#
_symmetry.space_group_name_H-M   'P 1'
#
loop_
_entity.id
_entity.type
_entity.pdbx_description
1 polymer ?
#
loop_
_entity_poly.entity_id
_entity_poly.type
_entity_poly.pdbx_seq_one_letter_code
_entity_poly.pdbx_strand_id
1 'polypeptide(L)'
;MQFFKRNPFGHILFLKKWLIRILGAYSHRRYRGFNELKIEGSEIIRNLQDSNVLFISNHQTYFADVVAMFHVFNASLKGRVDSIKNIGYLWNPKLNIYFIAAKETMNAGLIPKMLAYAGSVSIERLSLIHISEPTRRTPI
;
A
#
# COMPACT_ATOMS: atom_id res chain seq x y z
N MET A 1 22.02 -10.46 -15.91
CA MET A 1 21.34 -9.12 -16.01
C MET A 1 19.97 -9.21 -15.36
N GLN A 2 19.83 -8.74 -14.10
CA GLN A 2 18.55 -8.84 -13.36
C GLN A 2 17.69 -7.56 -13.43
N PHE A 3 18.09 -6.58 -14.24
CA PHE A 3 17.44 -5.26 -14.26
C PHE A 3 16.00 -5.26 -14.79
N PHE A 4 15.63 -6.25 -15.59
CA PHE A 4 14.29 -6.32 -16.23
C PHE A 4 13.35 -7.36 -15.63
N LYS A 5 13.68 -7.89 -14.44
CA LYS A 5 12.76 -8.80 -13.76
C LYS A 5 11.44 -8.07 -13.46
N ARG A 6 10.33 -8.69 -13.89
CA ARG A 6 8.97 -8.16 -13.71
C ARG A 6 8.22 -8.91 -12.62
N ASN A 7 7.28 -8.23 -11.98
CA ASN A 7 6.32 -8.85 -11.09
C ASN A 7 5.17 -9.52 -11.90
N PRO A 8 4.26 -10.28 -11.27
CA PRO A 8 3.08 -10.86 -11.93
C PRO A 8 2.19 -9.86 -12.65
N PHE A 9 2.24 -8.58 -12.29
CA PHE A 9 1.47 -7.49 -12.91
C PHE A 9 2.23 -6.78 -14.04
N GLY A 10 3.40 -7.28 -14.45
CA GLY A 10 4.21 -6.74 -15.54
C GLY A 10 5.12 -5.57 -15.16
N HIS A 11 5.14 -5.12 -13.91
CA HIS A 11 5.98 -3.99 -13.49
C HIS A 11 7.44 -4.41 -13.32
N ILE A 12 8.36 -3.56 -13.78
CA ILE A 12 9.80 -3.78 -13.63
C ILE A 12 10.18 -3.55 -12.16
N LEU A 13 10.73 -4.57 -11.52
CA LEU A 13 11.05 -4.54 -10.09
C LEU A 13 12.08 -3.46 -9.73
N PHE A 14 13.04 -3.21 -10.60
CA PHE A 14 14.02 -2.14 -10.41
C PHE A 14 13.34 -0.76 -10.34
N LEU A 15 12.46 -0.46 -11.28
CA LEU A 15 11.72 0.80 -11.31
C LEU A 15 10.78 0.92 -10.10
N LYS A 16 10.07 -0.15 -9.77
CA LYS A 16 9.24 -0.21 -8.56
C LYS A 16 10.04 0.10 -7.29
N LYS A 17 11.23 -0.48 -7.16
CA LYS A 17 12.13 -0.23 -6.02
C LYS A 17 12.52 1.25 -5.90
N TRP A 18 12.87 1.88 -7.00
CA TRP A 18 13.22 3.30 -7.02
C TRP A 18 12.03 4.19 -6.71
N LEU A 19 10.85 3.89 -7.25
CA LEU A 19 9.62 4.63 -6.93
C LEU A 19 9.30 4.56 -5.43
N ILE A 20 9.37 3.37 -4.83
CA ILE A 20 9.13 3.20 -3.39
C ILE A 20 10.14 4.00 -2.57
N ARG A 21 11.41 4.06 -2.98
CA ARG A 21 12.43 4.86 -2.30
C ARG A 21 12.12 6.35 -2.36
N ILE A 22 11.82 6.86 -3.54
CA ILE A 22 11.57 8.29 -3.76
C ILE A 22 10.30 8.72 -3.03
N LEU A 23 9.18 8.02 -3.26
CA LEU A 23 7.90 8.31 -2.62
C LEU A 23 7.98 8.12 -1.10
N GLY A 24 8.68 7.08 -0.66
CA GLY A 24 8.90 6.82 0.76
C GLY A 24 9.77 7.87 1.42
N ALA A 25 10.84 8.35 0.77
CA ALA A 25 11.68 9.42 1.30
C ALA A 25 10.90 10.73 1.45
N TYR A 26 10.08 11.05 0.45
CA TYR A 26 9.22 12.24 0.49
C TYR A 26 8.16 12.14 1.61
N SER A 27 7.45 11.01 1.70
CA SER A 27 6.38 10.81 2.68
C SER A 27 6.90 10.63 4.11
N HIS A 28 8.09 10.05 4.30
CA HIS A 28 8.69 9.85 5.62
C HIS A 28 8.82 11.15 6.42
N ARG A 29 9.23 12.24 5.77
CA ARG A 29 9.32 13.54 6.45
C ARG A 29 7.96 14.00 6.98
N ARG A 30 6.90 13.70 6.26
CA ARG A 30 5.54 14.07 6.62
C ARG A 30 5.02 13.27 7.81
N TYR A 31 5.28 11.96 7.84
CA TYR A 31 4.87 11.09 8.97
C TYR A 31 5.70 11.29 10.23
N ARG A 32 6.94 11.72 10.10
CA ARG A 32 7.82 11.99 11.24
C ARG A 32 7.58 13.34 11.89
N GLY A 33 7.21 14.37 11.13
CA GLY A 33 7.16 15.75 11.60
C GLY A 33 5.77 16.36 11.72
N PHE A 34 4.86 16.02 10.83
CA PHE A 34 3.55 16.67 10.74
C PHE A 34 2.40 15.82 11.29
N ASN A 35 2.46 14.53 11.12
CA ASN A 35 1.33 13.62 11.38
C ASN A 35 1.63 12.61 12.48
N GLU A 36 2.54 12.84 13.37
CA GLU A 36 2.93 11.97 14.51
C GLU A 36 2.31 10.55 14.44
N LEU A 37 2.79 9.74 13.52
CA LEU A 37 2.26 8.40 13.31
C LEU A 37 2.50 7.56 14.56
N LYS A 38 1.43 7.27 15.30
CA LYS A 38 1.49 6.33 16.42
C LYS A 38 1.38 4.91 15.88
N ILE A 39 2.32 4.08 16.26
CA ILE A 39 2.41 2.69 15.82
C ILE A 39 2.46 1.83 17.08
N GLU A 40 1.65 0.78 17.10
CA GLU A 40 1.62 -0.19 18.20
C GLU A 40 1.47 -1.60 17.63
N GLY A 41 2.20 -2.57 18.16
CA GLY A 41 2.09 -3.98 17.78
C GLY A 41 2.75 -4.33 16.45
N SER A 42 3.63 -3.50 15.92
CA SER A 42 4.26 -3.75 14.63
C SER A 42 5.22 -4.96 14.61
N GLU A 43 5.62 -5.46 15.77
CA GLU A 43 6.43 -6.68 15.91
C GLU A 43 5.76 -7.92 15.32
N ILE A 44 4.42 -7.95 15.31
CA ILE A 44 3.64 -9.05 14.73
C ILE A 44 3.99 -9.24 13.25
N ILE A 45 4.19 -8.14 12.51
CA ILE A 45 4.47 -8.15 11.07
C ILE A 45 5.76 -8.94 10.77
N ARG A 46 6.75 -8.88 11.66
CA ARG A 46 8.04 -9.54 11.49
C ARG A 46 7.94 -11.06 11.53
N ASN A 47 6.94 -11.58 12.24
CA ASN A 47 6.70 -13.01 12.43
C ASN A 47 5.74 -13.60 11.38
N LEU A 48 5.20 -12.76 10.49
CA LEU A 48 4.32 -13.22 9.43
C LEU A 48 5.09 -13.90 8.31
N GLN A 49 4.40 -14.76 7.60
CA GLN A 49 4.93 -15.40 6.40
C GLN A 49 5.25 -14.35 5.32
N ASP A 50 6.22 -14.66 4.46
CA ASP A 50 6.63 -13.78 3.36
C ASP A 50 5.58 -13.57 2.27
N SER A 51 4.58 -14.44 2.22
CA SER A 51 3.51 -14.44 1.23
C SER A 51 2.21 -14.95 1.84
N ASN A 52 1.11 -14.81 1.10
CA ASN A 52 -0.22 -15.32 1.48
C ASN A 52 -0.80 -14.68 2.75
N VAL A 53 -0.46 -13.42 2.99
CA VAL A 53 -1.00 -12.63 4.11
C VAL A 53 -1.90 -11.54 3.55
N LEU A 54 -3.11 -11.44 4.06
CA LEU A 54 -4.08 -10.40 3.76
C LEU A 54 -4.22 -9.47 4.96
N PHE A 55 -3.96 -8.18 4.75
CA PHE A 55 -4.22 -7.14 5.74
C PHE A 55 -5.55 -6.44 5.43
N ILE A 56 -6.36 -6.29 6.46
CA ILE A 56 -7.62 -5.55 6.37
C ILE A 56 -7.53 -4.40 7.38
N SER A 57 -7.82 -3.19 6.92
CA SER A 57 -7.77 -2.00 7.76
C SER A 57 -8.89 -1.03 7.44
N ASN A 58 -9.26 -0.22 8.41
CA ASN A 58 -10.10 0.95 8.16
C ASN A 58 -9.33 1.95 7.30
N HIS A 59 -10.02 2.55 6.35
CA HIS A 59 -9.43 3.46 5.39
C HIS A 59 -10.18 4.81 5.43
N GLN A 60 -9.47 5.86 5.79
CA GLN A 60 -10.05 7.21 5.92
C GLN A 60 -9.49 8.20 4.91
N THR A 61 -8.30 7.95 4.38
CA THR A 61 -7.61 8.88 3.48
C THR A 61 -7.24 8.21 2.17
N TYR A 62 -7.19 8.97 1.08
CA TYR A 62 -6.97 8.44 -0.27
C TYR A 62 -5.76 7.52 -0.38
N PHE A 63 -4.58 7.98 0.06
CA PHE A 63 -3.33 7.22 -0.09
C PHE A 63 -2.47 7.23 1.17
N ALA A 64 -2.75 8.15 2.12
CA ALA A 64 -1.90 8.32 3.28
C ALA A 64 -1.82 7.05 4.11
N ASP A 65 -2.93 6.35 4.30
CA ASP A 65 -2.98 5.11 5.07
C ASP A 65 -2.12 4.01 4.43
N VAL A 66 -2.22 3.84 3.11
CA VAL A 66 -1.42 2.85 2.37
C VAL A 66 0.07 3.17 2.47
N VAL A 67 0.44 4.44 2.32
CA VAL A 67 1.84 4.87 2.42
C VAL A 67 2.36 4.71 3.85
N ALA A 68 1.55 5.02 4.86
CA ALA A 68 1.90 4.77 6.26
C ALA A 68 2.14 3.28 6.52
N MET A 69 1.25 2.39 6.05
CA MET A 69 1.42 0.95 6.16
C MET A 69 2.70 0.45 5.47
N PHE A 70 3.05 0.99 4.30
CA PHE A 70 4.32 0.68 3.63
C PHE A 70 5.53 1.02 4.50
N HIS A 71 5.51 2.15 5.19
CA HIS A 71 6.57 2.52 6.13
C HIS A 71 6.63 1.56 7.31
N VAL A 72 5.49 1.28 7.94
CA VAL A 72 5.41 0.38 9.10
C VAL A 72 5.89 -1.01 8.74
N PHE A 73 5.40 -1.59 7.63
CA PHE A 73 5.79 -2.93 7.19
C PHE A 73 7.29 -3.02 6.91
N ASN A 74 7.85 -2.08 6.15
CA ASN A 74 9.28 -2.11 5.84
C ASN A 74 10.15 -1.85 7.08
N ALA A 75 9.73 -0.99 8.00
CA ALA A 75 10.43 -0.74 9.24
C ALA A 75 10.43 -1.97 10.15
N SER A 76 9.27 -2.61 10.34
CA SER A 76 9.12 -3.82 11.15
C SER A 76 9.95 -4.98 10.60
N LEU A 77 9.92 -5.23 9.30
CA LEU A 77 10.73 -6.26 8.65
C LEU A 77 12.25 -6.03 8.80
N LYS A 78 12.67 -4.81 9.08
CA LYS A 78 14.07 -4.46 9.41
C LYS A 78 14.35 -4.45 10.92
N GLY A 79 13.45 -5.03 11.72
CA GLY A 79 13.63 -5.20 13.15
C GLY A 79 13.26 -4.00 13.99
N ARG A 80 12.54 -3.03 13.45
CA ARG A 80 12.05 -1.89 14.23
C ARG A 80 10.68 -2.19 14.79
N VAL A 81 10.53 -1.95 16.07
CA VAL A 81 9.26 -2.11 16.76
C VAL A 81 8.66 -0.72 16.95
N ASP A 82 7.42 -0.57 16.53
CA ASP A 82 6.57 0.62 16.71
C ASP A 82 7.25 1.95 16.34
N SER A 83 8.14 1.92 15.34
CA SER A 83 8.91 3.10 14.96
C SER A 83 9.30 3.10 13.48
N ILE A 84 9.09 4.24 12.85
CA ILE A 84 9.61 4.55 11.51
C ILE A 84 10.81 5.51 11.54
N LYS A 85 11.37 5.79 12.72
CA LYS A 85 12.57 6.63 12.83
C LYS A 85 13.68 6.05 11.96
N ASN A 86 14.50 6.90 11.35
CA ASN A 86 15.60 6.53 10.47
C ASN A 86 15.17 5.73 9.21
N ILE A 87 15.13 6.37 8.09
CA ILE A 87 14.62 5.90 6.79
C ILE A 87 15.39 4.72 6.16
N GLY A 88 16.46 4.25 6.79
CA GLY A 88 17.32 3.19 6.26
C GLY A 88 16.60 1.89 5.83
N TYR A 89 15.40 1.62 6.34
CA TYR A 89 14.60 0.48 5.90
C TYR A 89 14.16 0.58 4.43
N LEU A 90 14.15 1.77 3.82
CA LEU A 90 13.83 1.96 2.42
C LEU A 90 14.97 1.63 1.45
N TRP A 91 16.19 1.36 1.93
CA TRP A 91 17.29 0.95 1.05
C TRP A 91 16.98 -0.35 0.30
N ASN A 92 16.31 -1.28 0.97
CA ASN A 92 15.85 -2.51 0.34
C ASN A 92 14.40 -2.80 0.74
N PRO A 93 13.43 -2.07 0.16
CA PRO A 93 12.03 -2.23 0.50
C PRO A 93 11.50 -3.57 0.02
N LYS A 94 10.53 -4.12 0.74
CA LYS A 94 9.79 -5.30 0.31
C LYS A 94 8.94 -4.96 -0.91
N LEU A 95 9.14 -5.68 -2.00
CA LEU A 95 8.51 -5.38 -3.29
C LEU A 95 7.21 -6.16 -3.54
N ASN A 96 6.93 -7.20 -2.76
CA ASN A 96 5.72 -8.02 -2.89
C ASN A 96 4.58 -7.57 -1.98
N ILE A 97 4.57 -6.32 -1.57
CA ILE A 97 3.43 -5.68 -0.91
C ILE A 97 2.54 -5.07 -1.99
N TYR A 98 1.25 -5.38 -1.92
CA TYR A 98 0.23 -4.89 -2.84
C TYR A 98 -0.95 -4.35 -2.05
N PHE A 99 -1.68 -3.41 -2.63
CA PHE A 99 -2.91 -2.87 -2.06
C PHE A 99 -4.00 -2.80 -3.14
N ILE A 100 -5.22 -2.94 -2.71
CA ILE A 100 -6.37 -2.87 -3.61
C ILE A 100 -6.86 -1.43 -3.68
N ALA A 101 -7.09 -0.94 -4.88
CA ALA A 101 -7.60 0.40 -5.11
C ALA A 101 -8.61 0.45 -6.26
N ALA A 102 -9.52 1.41 -6.21
CA ALA A 102 -10.46 1.64 -7.30
C ALA A 102 -9.73 2.20 -8.54
N LYS A 103 -10.08 1.70 -9.71
CA LYS A 103 -9.48 2.08 -11.00
C LYS A 103 -9.59 3.59 -11.27
N GLU A 104 -10.73 4.18 -10.93
CA GLU A 104 -10.97 5.61 -11.09
C GLU A 104 -9.98 6.45 -10.27
N THR A 105 -9.70 6.01 -9.04
CA THR A 105 -8.76 6.67 -8.15
C THR A 105 -7.33 6.63 -8.70
N MET A 106 -6.94 5.51 -9.33
CA MET A 106 -5.60 5.35 -9.90
C MET A 106 -5.38 6.19 -11.16
N ASN A 107 -6.42 6.59 -11.84
CA ASN A 107 -6.37 7.40 -13.05
C ASN A 107 -6.45 8.93 -12.79
N ALA A 108 -6.65 9.33 -11.54
CA ALA A 108 -6.92 10.72 -11.17
C ALA A 108 -5.70 11.67 -11.24
N GLY A 109 -4.53 11.23 -11.73
CA GLY A 109 -3.35 12.08 -11.86
C GLY A 109 -2.03 11.32 -11.85
N LEU A 110 -0.92 12.07 -11.81
CA LEU A 110 0.43 11.50 -11.87
C LEU A 110 0.79 10.71 -10.60
N ILE A 111 0.53 11.28 -9.44
CA ILE A 111 0.85 10.62 -8.15
C ILE A 111 0.09 9.31 -7.98
N PRO A 112 -1.24 9.24 -8.21
CA PRO A 112 -1.97 7.97 -8.23
C PRO A 112 -1.38 6.93 -9.19
N LYS A 113 -0.96 7.32 -10.39
CA LYS A 113 -0.31 6.41 -11.36
C LYS A 113 1.02 5.89 -10.84
N MET A 114 1.83 6.71 -10.19
CA MET A 114 3.08 6.28 -9.57
C MET A 114 2.82 5.30 -8.42
N LEU A 115 1.81 5.56 -7.59
CA LEU A 115 1.40 4.65 -6.52
C LEU A 115 0.83 3.35 -7.07
N ALA A 116 0.08 3.41 -8.17
CA ALA A 116 -0.39 2.23 -8.88
C ALA A 116 0.79 1.34 -9.30
N TYR A 117 1.82 1.91 -9.87
CA TYR A 117 3.03 1.19 -10.25
C TYR A 117 3.77 0.63 -9.04
N ALA A 118 3.74 1.35 -7.91
CA ALA A 118 4.38 0.93 -6.67
C ALA A 118 3.73 -0.32 -6.03
N GLY A 119 2.47 -0.62 -6.33
CA GLY A 119 1.86 -1.84 -5.80
C GLY A 119 0.34 -1.89 -5.76
N SER A 120 -0.37 -1.08 -6.54
CA SER A 120 -1.82 -1.17 -6.61
C SER A 120 -2.28 -2.34 -7.48
N VAL A 121 -3.31 -3.02 -7.01
CA VAL A 121 -4.16 -3.91 -7.79
C VAL A 121 -5.48 -3.17 -7.99
N SER A 122 -5.75 -2.77 -9.23
CA SER A 122 -6.95 -2.01 -9.54
C SER A 122 -8.16 -2.92 -9.67
N ILE A 123 -9.24 -2.53 -8.99
CA ILE A 123 -10.56 -3.15 -9.16
C ILE A 123 -11.54 -2.13 -9.74
N GLU A 124 -12.45 -2.59 -10.58
CA GLU A 124 -13.57 -1.79 -11.02
C GLU A 124 -14.62 -1.75 -9.91
N ARG A 125 -15.07 -0.56 -9.55
CA ARG A 125 -16.27 -0.43 -8.73
C ARG A 125 -17.44 -0.83 -9.61
N LEU A 126 -18.08 -1.92 -9.28
CA LEU A 126 -19.46 -2.14 -9.75
C LEU A 126 -20.25 -0.93 -9.26
N SER A 127 -20.80 -0.16 -10.18
CA SER A 127 -21.64 0.98 -9.82
C SER A 127 -22.74 0.45 -8.89
N LEU A 128 -23.02 1.18 -7.81
CA LEU A 128 -24.09 0.84 -6.85
C LEU A 128 -25.46 0.65 -7.51
N ILE A 129 -25.63 1.08 -8.77
CA ILE A 129 -26.78 0.86 -9.63
C ILE A 129 -27.03 -0.65 -9.91
N HIS A 130 -26.01 -1.50 -9.81
CA HIS A 130 -26.16 -2.96 -9.99
C HIS A 130 -26.23 -3.74 -8.68
N ILE A 131 -26.10 -3.10 -7.53
CA ILE A 131 -26.58 -3.65 -6.28
C ILE A 131 -28.08 -3.35 -6.29
N SER A 132 -28.78 -4.17 -7.06
CA SER A 132 -30.22 -4.10 -7.20
C SER A 132 -30.86 -4.01 -5.82
N GLU A 133 -31.86 -3.14 -5.75
CA GLU A 133 -32.86 -3.04 -4.70
C GLU A 133 -33.09 -4.39 -4.03
N PRO A 134 -33.11 -4.43 -2.68
CA PRO A 134 -33.66 -5.60 -2.02
C PRO A 134 -35.06 -5.78 -2.60
N THR A 135 -35.25 -6.90 -3.29
CA THR A 135 -36.56 -7.29 -3.80
C THR A 135 -37.57 -7.10 -2.68
N ARG A 136 -38.37 -6.04 -2.80
CA ARG A 136 -39.56 -5.84 -1.99
C ARG A 136 -40.40 -7.08 -2.20
N ARG A 137 -40.34 -8.03 -1.30
CA ARG A 137 -41.37 -9.03 -1.19
C ARG A 137 -42.63 -8.28 -0.85
N THR A 138 -43.49 -8.12 -1.83
CA THR A 138 -44.91 -7.75 -1.59
C THR A 138 -45.49 -8.84 -0.71
N PRO A 139 -45.99 -8.54 0.49
CA PRO A 139 -46.77 -9.52 1.23
C PRO A 139 -48.04 -9.79 0.45
N ILE A 140 -48.33 -11.05 0.24
CA ILE A 140 -49.65 -11.54 -0.22
C ILE A 140 -50.64 -11.38 0.91
#